data_95e65a5fd67d0b667612e7f9d165206a
#
_entry.id   95e65a5fd67d0b667612e7f9d165206a
#
_cell.length_a   1.000
_cell.length_b   1.000
_cell.length_c   1.000
_cell.angle_alpha   90.00
_cell.angle_beta   90.00
_cell.angle_gamma   90.00
#
_symmetry.space_group_name_H-M   'P 1'
#
loop_
_entity.id
_entity.type
_entity.pdbx_description
1 polymer ?
#
loop_
_entity_poly.entity_id
_entity_poly.type
_entity_poly.pdbx_seq_one_letter_code
_entity_poly.pdbx_strand_id
1 'polypeptide(L)'
;MQPLRRAHPKGLADLLNYAALVDEGVCLLKDGGFLAAWTYAGPDLDSASHEELAVLSSQVNSALARLGSGWMLHVDALRRPSVGYPEGGAFPDPTTRLIDAERRAQYTAEAAHYESRYLLALTYRPPADVEARVSALFFEGDREVRRGWGHILAIFQTTLADVEDALSARLALRRLNSAALLTYLHTCITGLRHPIRPPGIPVYLDAVLASQDLTGGFQPRIGALHLRVLGISGFPMDSVPEILSFLNRLPVEFRWSNRFLFLDPAAAERALKVYRRNWFQKRHGLLGLLKESFNFGAVTWANKDAVTMAQDADEAVGEASAHTVRFGYYTCTLLLFDADRGRLEGAAREALKQLQHHGFGARIEEAMTQLEALAELDY
;
A
#
# COMPACT_ATOMS: atom_id res chain seq x y z
N MET A 1 -10.28 -21.03 22.73
CA MET A 1 -9.00 -20.65 22.09
C MET A 1 -8.70 -19.21 22.45
N GLN A 2 -7.57 -18.91 23.06
CA GLN A 2 -7.18 -17.52 23.27
C GLN A 2 -6.73 -16.97 21.93
N PRO A 3 -7.20 -15.79 21.50
CA PRO A 3 -6.68 -15.17 20.30
C PRO A 3 -5.18 -14.95 20.45
N LEU A 4 -4.40 -15.24 19.41
CA LEU A 4 -2.95 -14.97 19.34
C LEU A 4 -2.64 -13.47 19.51
N ARG A 5 -3.62 -12.60 19.39
CA ARG A 5 -3.54 -11.17 19.69
C ARG A 5 -3.73 -10.93 21.18
N ARG A 6 -2.77 -10.30 21.83
CA ARG A 6 -2.95 -9.72 23.16
C ARG A 6 -4.02 -8.62 23.10
N ALA A 7 -4.92 -8.59 24.09
CA ALA A 7 -5.97 -7.59 24.17
C ALA A 7 -5.45 -6.12 24.21
N HIS A 8 -4.20 -5.95 24.60
CA HIS A 8 -3.50 -4.66 24.61
C HIS A 8 -2.06 -4.86 24.11
N PRO A 9 -1.69 -4.34 22.94
CA PRO A 9 -0.33 -4.44 22.42
C PRO A 9 0.64 -3.72 23.37
N LYS A 10 1.73 -4.38 23.73
CA LYS A 10 2.77 -3.85 24.63
C LYS A 10 3.96 -3.29 23.87
N GLY A 11 4.07 -3.59 22.59
CA GLY A 11 5.17 -3.14 21.74
C GLY A 11 4.85 -3.30 20.26
N LEU A 12 5.76 -2.85 19.42
CA LEU A 12 5.61 -2.89 17.96
C LEU A 12 5.39 -4.31 17.44
N ALA A 13 6.09 -5.31 17.98
CA ALA A 13 5.94 -6.71 17.58
C ALA A 13 4.50 -7.24 17.74
N ASP A 14 3.78 -6.78 18.76
CA ASP A 14 2.40 -7.23 19.00
C ASP A 14 1.41 -6.69 17.94
N LEU A 15 1.79 -5.62 17.23
CA LEU A 15 1.01 -5.03 16.16
C LEU A 15 1.26 -5.71 14.80
N LEU A 16 2.39 -6.41 14.65
CA LEU A 16 2.79 -7.00 13.38
C LEU A 16 2.19 -8.41 13.17
N ASN A 17 1.70 -8.67 11.97
CA ASN A 17 1.05 -9.92 11.59
C ASN A 17 2.03 -10.97 10.98
N TYR A 18 3.34 -10.77 11.08
CA TYR A 18 4.33 -11.64 10.45
C TYR A 18 4.73 -12.79 11.38
N ALA A 19 4.57 -14.04 10.91
CA ALA A 19 4.88 -15.23 11.71
C ALA A 19 6.22 -15.86 11.34
N ALA A 20 6.40 -16.35 10.11
CA ALA A 20 7.59 -17.09 9.71
C ALA A 20 7.83 -17.03 8.20
N LEU A 21 9.05 -17.29 7.75
CA LEU A 21 9.33 -17.65 6.37
C LEU A 21 8.97 -19.14 6.17
N VAL A 22 8.23 -19.44 5.12
CA VAL A 22 7.75 -20.80 4.82
C VAL A 22 8.26 -21.32 3.49
N ASP A 23 8.73 -20.42 2.63
CA ASP A 23 9.41 -20.71 1.39
C ASP A 23 10.27 -19.51 0.99
N GLU A 24 11.07 -19.64 -0.08
CA GLU A 24 11.90 -18.54 -0.57
C GLU A 24 11.04 -17.37 -1.01
N GLY A 25 11.21 -16.23 -0.30
CA GLY A 25 10.44 -15.02 -0.55
C GLY A 25 8.95 -15.14 -0.20
N VAL A 26 8.55 -16.06 0.66
CA VAL A 26 7.17 -16.22 1.14
C VAL A 26 7.11 -16.15 2.66
N CYS A 27 6.38 -15.15 3.15
CA CYS A 27 6.09 -14.97 4.56
C CYS A 27 4.71 -15.54 4.90
N LEU A 28 4.64 -16.33 5.96
CA LEU A 28 3.40 -16.75 6.61
C LEU A 28 3.00 -15.69 7.62
N LEU A 29 1.73 -15.34 7.63
CA LEU A 29 1.13 -14.38 8.55
C LEU A 29 0.53 -15.07 9.77
N LYS A 30 0.36 -14.36 10.88
CA LYS A 30 -0.22 -14.90 12.14
C LYS A 30 -1.67 -15.32 11.99
N ASP A 31 -2.39 -14.74 11.02
CA ASP A 31 -3.76 -15.10 10.67
C ASP A 31 -3.85 -16.28 9.69
N GLY A 32 -2.73 -16.91 9.38
CA GLY A 32 -2.67 -18.03 8.44
C GLY A 32 -2.57 -17.64 6.97
N GLY A 33 -2.49 -16.36 6.67
CA GLY A 33 -2.28 -15.84 5.32
C GLY A 33 -0.82 -15.98 4.85
N PHE A 34 -0.60 -15.70 3.57
CA PHE A 34 0.72 -15.68 2.94
C PHE A 34 0.99 -14.33 2.30
N LEU A 35 2.24 -13.91 2.28
CA LEU A 35 2.70 -12.69 1.64
C LEU A 35 3.94 -12.94 0.80
N ALA A 36 3.95 -12.40 -0.42
CA ALA A 36 5.13 -12.31 -1.28
C ALA A 36 5.17 -10.95 -1.97
N ALA A 37 6.36 -10.51 -2.41
CA ALA A 37 6.51 -9.19 -2.99
C ALA A 37 7.52 -9.16 -4.13
N TRP A 38 7.43 -8.11 -4.95
CA TRP A 38 8.30 -7.80 -6.09
C TRP A 38 8.75 -6.35 -6.03
N THR A 39 9.94 -6.07 -6.51
CA THR A 39 10.23 -4.76 -7.08
C THR A 39 9.70 -4.71 -8.50
N TYR A 40 9.23 -3.54 -8.92
CA TYR A 40 8.81 -3.35 -10.30
C TYR A 40 9.27 -2.01 -10.86
N ALA A 41 9.39 -1.96 -12.17
CA ALA A 41 9.53 -0.73 -12.93
C ALA A 41 8.53 -0.75 -14.09
N GLY A 42 7.81 0.35 -14.25
CA GLY A 42 6.91 0.55 -15.38
C GLY A 42 7.65 1.05 -16.62
N PRO A 43 6.98 1.09 -17.77
CA PRO A 43 7.48 1.81 -18.93
C PRO A 43 7.53 3.31 -18.65
N ASP A 44 8.31 4.03 -19.47
CA ASP A 44 8.26 5.49 -19.47
C ASP A 44 6.90 5.96 -20.00
N LEU A 45 6.19 6.74 -19.19
CA LEU A 45 4.85 7.24 -19.50
C LEU A 45 4.82 8.70 -19.91
N ASP A 46 5.95 9.42 -19.85
CA ASP A 46 6.03 10.86 -20.15
C ASP A 46 5.63 11.19 -21.59
N SER A 47 5.92 10.26 -22.51
CA SER A 47 5.58 10.38 -23.92
C SER A 47 4.46 9.44 -24.38
N ALA A 48 3.80 8.75 -23.45
CA ALA A 48 2.78 7.77 -23.80
C ALA A 48 1.48 8.45 -24.26
N SER A 49 0.91 7.93 -25.35
CA SER A 49 -0.41 8.35 -25.83
C SER A 49 -1.52 7.85 -24.89
N HIS A 50 -2.70 8.47 -24.98
CA HIS A 50 -3.89 8.00 -24.23
C HIS A 50 -4.25 6.54 -24.55
N GLU A 51 -4.04 6.11 -25.79
CA GLU A 51 -4.30 4.74 -26.22
C GLU A 51 -3.33 3.76 -25.57
N GLU A 52 -2.04 4.10 -25.50
CA GLU A 52 -1.03 3.29 -24.81
C GLU A 52 -1.31 3.16 -23.31
N LEU A 53 -1.72 4.25 -22.67
CA LEU A 53 -2.13 4.25 -21.26
C LEU A 53 -3.38 3.38 -21.04
N ALA A 54 -4.36 3.45 -21.93
CA ALA A 54 -5.57 2.63 -21.85
C ALA A 54 -5.26 1.15 -22.03
N VAL A 55 -4.37 0.81 -22.98
CA VAL A 55 -3.91 -0.58 -23.20
C VAL A 55 -3.16 -1.10 -21.99
N LEU A 56 -2.24 -0.33 -21.43
CA LEU A 56 -1.48 -0.70 -20.21
C LEU A 56 -2.45 -0.95 -19.05
N SER A 57 -3.37 -0.02 -18.80
CA SER A 57 -4.38 -0.13 -17.74
C SER A 57 -5.24 -1.37 -17.90
N SER A 58 -5.75 -1.62 -19.11
CA SER A 58 -6.57 -2.80 -19.43
C SER A 58 -5.81 -4.12 -19.18
N GLN A 59 -4.53 -4.17 -19.53
CA GLN A 59 -3.71 -5.37 -19.33
C GLN A 59 -3.38 -5.62 -17.87
N VAL A 60 -3.05 -4.57 -17.10
CA VAL A 60 -2.85 -4.68 -15.66
C VAL A 60 -4.16 -5.12 -14.98
N ASN A 61 -5.29 -4.52 -15.36
CA ASN A 61 -6.59 -4.94 -14.86
C ASN A 61 -6.89 -6.42 -15.18
N SER A 62 -6.62 -6.87 -16.40
CA SER A 62 -6.82 -8.26 -16.80
C SER A 62 -5.94 -9.25 -16.03
N ALA A 63 -4.70 -8.87 -15.73
CA ALA A 63 -3.80 -9.68 -14.91
C ALA A 63 -4.33 -9.86 -13.47
N LEU A 64 -4.90 -8.80 -12.90
CA LEU A 64 -5.42 -8.77 -11.54
C LEU A 64 -6.87 -9.25 -11.42
N ALA A 65 -7.63 -9.29 -12.52
CA ALA A 65 -9.04 -9.66 -12.53
C ALA A 65 -9.34 -11.09 -12.08
N ARG A 66 -8.35 -11.97 -12.04
CA ARG A 66 -8.47 -13.34 -11.53
C ARG A 66 -8.41 -13.43 -9.99
N LEU A 67 -8.00 -12.35 -9.32
CA LEU A 67 -7.97 -12.27 -7.86
C LEU A 67 -9.39 -11.98 -7.34
N GLY A 68 -9.75 -12.59 -6.21
CA GLY A 68 -11.06 -12.44 -5.57
C GLY A 68 -10.93 -12.28 -4.06
N SER A 69 -11.99 -12.58 -3.32
CA SER A 69 -12.00 -12.49 -1.85
C SER A 69 -10.86 -13.28 -1.22
N GLY A 70 -10.25 -12.70 -0.20
CA GLY A 70 -9.06 -13.22 0.46
C GLY A 70 -7.74 -12.71 -0.14
N TRP A 71 -7.76 -12.12 -1.32
CA TRP A 71 -6.57 -11.50 -1.92
C TRP A 71 -6.49 -10.02 -1.60
N MET A 72 -5.28 -9.54 -1.35
CA MET A 72 -4.99 -8.14 -1.12
C MET A 72 -3.70 -7.76 -1.86
N LEU A 73 -3.74 -6.63 -2.54
CA LEU A 73 -2.61 -6.04 -3.26
C LEU A 73 -2.13 -4.80 -2.52
N HIS A 74 -0.82 -4.72 -2.26
CA HIS A 74 -0.16 -3.48 -1.89
C HIS A 74 0.73 -2.99 -3.02
N VAL A 75 0.69 -1.69 -3.28
CA VAL A 75 1.58 -1.03 -4.23
C VAL A 75 2.22 0.16 -3.52
N ASP A 76 3.52 0.07 -3.32
CA ASP A 76 4.29 1.03 -2.56
C ASP A 76 5.27 1.79 -3.44
N ALA A 77 5.36 3.10 -3.21
CA ALA A 77 6.46 3.93 -3.66
C ALA A 77 7.25 4.39 -2.42
N LEU A 78 8.46 3.88 -2.27
CA LEU A 78 9.38 4.24 -1.19
C LEU A 78 10.35 5.29 -1.69
N ARG A 79 10.22 6.52 -1.22
CA ARG A 79 11.18 7.59 -1.48
C ARG A 79 12.15 7.72 -0.32
N ARG A 80 13.42 7.68 -0.62
CA ARG A 80 14.49 7.70 0.38
C ARG A 80 15.72 8.47 -0.12
N PRO A 81 16.57 8.99 0.78
CA PRO A 81 17.81 9.62 0.37
C PRO A 81 18.67 8.69 -0.47
N SER A 82 19.23 9.22 -1.53
CA SER A 82 20.20 8.54 -2.39
C SER A 82 21.49 8.26 -1.64
N VAL A 83 22.20 7.21 -2.04
CA VAL A 83 23.44 6.74 -1.41
C VAL A 83 24.64 7.69 -1.64
N GLY A 84 24.45 8.75 -2.41
CA GLY A 84 25.51 9.69 -2.79
C GLY A 84 25.97 9.52 -4.23
N TYR A 85 26.83 10.43 -4.66
CA TYR A 85 27.42 10.35 -6.00
C TYR A 85 28.37 9.13 -6.05
N PRO A 86 28.33 8.31 -7.12
CA PRO A 86 29.22 7.15 -7.25
C PRO A 86 30.68 7.53 -7.09
N GLU A 87 31.46 6.71 -6.39
CA GLU A 87 32.91 6.91 -6.30
C GLU A 87 33.57 6.73 -7.67
N GLY A 88 34.62 7.51 -7.91
CA GLY A 88 35.15 7.82 -9.24
C GLY A 88 35.44 6.62 -10.13
N GLY A 89 34.91 6.66 -11.33
CA GLY A 89 35.32 5.81 -12.41
C GLY A 89 36.71 6.18 -12.94
N ALA A 90 37.44 5.21 -13.48
CA ALA A 90 38.67 5.48 -14.21
C ALA A 90 38.34 6.04 -15.60
N PHE A 91 38.28 7.35 -15.72
CA PHE A 91 38.06 8.01 -17.00
C PHE A 91 39.41 8.33 -17.64
N PRO A 92 39.80 7.69 -18.76
CA PRO A 92 41.07 7.94 -19.42
C PRO A 92 41.10 9.31 -20.09
N ASP A 93 39.96 9.80 -20.59
CA ASP A 93 39.86 11.10 -21.27
C ASP A 93 39.74 12.25 -20.25
N PRO A 94 40.60 13.33 -20.42
CA PRO A 94 40.56 14.48 -19.53
C PRO A 94 39.24 15.23 -19.52
N THR A 95 38.53 15.31 -20.65
CA THR A 95 37.24 15.99 -20.77
C THR A 95 36.17 15.25 -19.98
N THR A 96 36.15 13.93 -20.08
CA THR A 96 35.21 13.09 -19.32
C THR A 96 35.44 13.20 -17.81
N ARG A 97 36.73 13.28 -17.38
CA ARG A 97 37.07 13.54 -15.98
C ARG A 97 36.56 14.88 -15.48
N LEU A 98 36.71 15.94 -16.30
CA LEU A 98 36.21 17.26 -15.96
C LEU A 98 34.67 17.25 -15.82
N ILE A 99 33.97 16.63 -16.78
CA ILE A 99 32.50 16.49 -16.72
C ILE A 99 32.07 15.76 -15.47
N ASP A 100 32.75 14.65 -15.11
CA ASP A 100 32.42 13.89 -13.88
C ASP A 100 32.68 14.72 -12.62
N ALA A 101 33.80 15.46 -12.57
CA ALA A 101 34.13 16.34 -11.46
C ALA A 101 33.11 17.48 -11.28
N GLU A 102 32.65 18.10 -12.36
CA GLU A 102 31.62 19.14 -12.32
C GLU A 102 30.28 18.58 -11.89
N ARG A 103 29.85 17.43 -12.41
CA ARG A 103 28.64 16.74 -11.98
C ARG A 103 28.68 16.37 -10.48
N ARG A 104 29.80 15.87 -10.01
CA ARG A 104 30.04 15.55 -8.59
C ARG A 104 29.94 16.80 -7.74
N ALA A 105 30.57 17.91 -8.17
CA ALA A 105 30.51 19.17 -7.44
C ALA A 105 29.06 19.69 -7.35
N GLN A 106 28.33 19.67 -8.47
CA GLN A 106 26.91 20.04 -8.50
C GLN A 106 26.08 19.15 -7.60
N TYR A 107 26.19 17.82 -7.71
CA TYR A 107 25.48 16.86 -6.88
C TYR A 107 25.76 17.06 -5.38
N THR A 108 27.01 17.36 -5.01
CA THR A 108 27.42 17.60 -3.63
C THR A 108 26.93 18.95 -3.10
N ALA A 109 26.77 19.94 -3.97
CA ALA A 109 26.28 21.26 -3.61
C ALA A 109 24.75 21.27 -3.35
N GLU A 110 24.00 20.34 -3.94
CA GLU A 110 22.58 20.17 -3.69
C GLU A 110 22.34 19.50 -2.33
N ALA A 111 21.42 20.05 -1.54
CA ALA A 111 21.26 19.68 -0.12
C ALA A 111 20.78 18.26 0.13
N ALA A 112 20.01 17.66 -0.79
CA ALA A 112 19.50 16.29 -0.63
C ALA A 112 19.03 15.70 -1.97
N HIS A 113 19.48 14.50 -2.24
CA HIS A 113 19.02 13.70 -3.39
C HIS A 113 18.18 12.54 -2.88
N TYR A 114 17.13 12.22 -3.60
CA TYR A 114 16.24 11.12 -3.24
C TYR A 114 16.08 10.17 -4.42
N GLU A 115 15.92 8.90 -4.13
CA GLU A 115 15.55 7.86 -5.07
C GLU A 115 14.21 7.23 -4.69
N SER A 116 13.42 6.82 -5.68
CA SER A 116 12.18 6.10 -5.45
C SER A 116 12.35 4.63 -5.83
N ARG A 117 11.79 3.75 -5.00
CA ARG A 117 11.66 2.32 -5.30
C ARG A 117 10.20 1.94 -5.27
N TYR A 118 9.80 1.19 -6.27
CA TYR A 118 8.42 0.72 -6.42
C TYR A 118 8.36 -0.76 -6.09
N LEU A 119 7.42 -1.09 -5.23
CA LEU A 119 7.20 -2.46 -4.78
C LEU A 119 5.72 -2.82 -4.91
N LEU A 120 5.49 -4.09 -5.22
CA LEU A 120 4.18 -4.70 -5.26
C LEU A 120 4.22 -5.89 -4.31
N ALA A 121 3.22 -6.01 -3.42
CA ALA A 121 3.07 -7.18 -2.58
C ALA A 121 1.67 -7.75 -2.71
N LEU A 122 1.59 -9.07 -2.81
CA LEU A 122 0.34 -9.82 -2.78
C LEU A 122 0.26 -10.59 -1.47
N THR A 123 -0.90 -10.45 -0.83
CA THR A 123 -1.26 -11.22 0.36
C THR A 123 -2.48 -12.06 0.04
N TYR A 124 -2.50 -13.29 0.52
CA TYR A 124 -3.65 -14.17 0.45
C TYR A 124 -4.04 -14.65 1.83
N ARG A 125 -5.26 -14.41 2.23
CA ARG A 125 -5.85 -14.94 3.45
C ARG A 125 -6.86 -16.04 3.09
N PRO A 126 -6.61 -17.28 3.51
CA PRO A 126 -7.55 -18.36 3.25
C PRO A 126 -8.87 -18.17 4.02
N PRO A 127 -9.98 -18.79 3.59
CA PRO A 127 -11.25 -18.77 4.33
C PRO A 127 -11.11 -19.25 5.79
N ALA A 128 -11.95 -18.72 6.68
CA ALA A 128 -11.83 -18.92 8.13
C ALA A 128 -11.87 -20.37 8.62
N ASP A 129 -12.56 -21.26 7.91
CA ASP A 129 -12.58 -22.69 8.17
C ASP A 129 -11.22 -23.38 7.95
N VAL A 130 -10.40 -22.80 7.09
CA VAL A 130 -9.02 -23.21 6.80
C VAL A 130 -8.04 -22.53 7.76
N GLU A 131 -8.28 -21.27 8.12
CA GLU A 131 -7.49 -20.47 9.07
C GLU A 131 -7.35 -21.18 10.42
N ALA A 132 -8.44 -21.74 10.96
CA ALA A 132 -8.43 -22.50 12.21
C ALA A 132 -7.50 -23.73 12.15
N ARG A 133 -7.34 -24.37 10.98
CA ARG A 133 -6.46 -25.49 10.77
C ARG A 133 -5.00 -25.07 10.64
N VAL A 134 -4.73 -23.92 10.04
CA VAL A 134 -3.36 -23.38 9.90
C VAL A 134 -2.79 -22.93 11.24
N SER A 135 -3.61 -22.29 12.09
CA SER A 135 -3.18 -21.91 13.43
C SER A 135 -2.82 -23.12 14.32
N ALA A 136 -3.50 -24.26 14.14
CA ALA A 136 -3.18 -25.49 14.85
C ALA A 136 -1.82 -26.10 14.47
N LEU A 137 -1.30 -25.80 13.29
CA LEU A 137 0.02 -26.26 12.81
C LEU A 137 1.20 -25.84 13.68
N PHE A 138 1.14 -24.67 14.27
CA PHE A 138 2.21 -24.18 15.14
C PHE A 138 2.24 -24.88 16.50
N PHE A 139 1.14 -25.56 16.87
CA PHE A 139 0.97 -26.13 18.21
C PHE A 139 0.90 -27.66 18.26
N GLU A 140 0.51 -28.36 17.19
CA GLU A 140 0.17 -29.78 17.28
C GLU A 140 0.96 -30.74 16.37
N GLY A 141 1.76 -30.29 15.43
CA GLY A 141 2.64 -31.17 14.62
C GLY A 141 1.93 -32.23 13.76
N ASP A 142 0.61 -32.14 13.58
CA ASP A 142 -0.22 -33.16 12.94
C ASP A 142 0.02 -33.23 11.41
N ARG A 143 0.14 -34.47 10.88
CA ARG A 143 0.43 -34.75 9.47
C ARG A 143 -0.72 -34.36 8.52
N GLU A 144 -1.97 -34.39 8.95
CA GLU A 144 -3.12 -34.01 8.13
C GLU A 144 -3.19 -32.49 7.96
N VAL A 145 -2.89 -31.75 9.01
CA VAL A 145 -2.80 -30.30 9.00
C VAL A 145 -1.68 -29.83 8.07
N ARG A 146 -0.52 -30.51 8.08
CA ARG A 146 0.59 -30.23 7.15
C ARG A 146 0.22 -30.41 5.68
N ARG A 147 -0.62 -31.40 5.33
CA ARG A 147 -1.08 -31.60 3.95
C ARG A 147 -2.01 -30.47 3.48
N GLY A 148 -2.95 -30.06 4.35
CA GLY A 148 -3.87 -28.95 4.03
C GLY A 148 -3.14 -27.64 3.78
N TRP A 149 -2.14 -27.32 4.60
CA TRP A 149 -1.31 -26.14 4.47
C TRP A 149 -0.47 -26.14 3.18
N GLY A 150 0.17 -27.28 2.87
CA GLY A 150 0.94 -27.40 1.63
C GLY A 150 0.10 -27.18 0.37
N HIS A 151 -1.17 -27.58 0.39
CA HIS A 151 -2.09 -27.32 -0.71
C HIS A 151 -2.40 -25.82 -0.87
N ILE A 152 -2.63 -25.11 0.24
CA ILE A 152 -2.91 -23.66 0.20
C ILE A 152 -1.68 -22.89 -0.26
N LEU A 153 -0.49 -23.25 0.22
CA LEU A 153 0.76 -22.67 -0.24
C LEU A 153 0.96 -22.90 -1.75
N ALA A 154 0.63 -24.09 -2.25
CA ALA A 154 0.72 -24.40 -3.67
C ALA A 154 -0.26 -23.53 -4.51
N ILE A 155 -1.50 -23.34 -4.05
CA ILE A 155 -2.45 -22.42 -4.68
C ILE A 155 -1.90 -21.00 -4.71
N PHE A 156 -1.36 -20.53 -3.57
CA PHE A 156 -0.76 -19.21 -3.48
C PHE A 156 0.39 -19.05 -4.49
N GLN A 157 1.34 -19.99 -4.52
CA GLN A 157 2.49 -19.96 -5.43
C GLN A 157 2.08 -20.00 -6.91
N THR A 158 1.09 -20.83 -7.26
CA THR A 158 0.55 -20.89 -8.62
C THR A 158 -0.06 -19.56 -9.03
N THR A 159 -0.86 -18.94 -8.15
CA THR A 159 -1.46 -17.64 -8.42
C THR A 159 -0.40 -16.54 -8.54
N LEU A 160 0.66 -16.58 -7.71
CA LEU A 160 1.79 -15.63 -7.84
C LEU A 160 2.46 -15.76 -9.20
N ALA A 161 2.74 -16.97 -9.67
CA ALA A 161 3.34 -17.21 -10.98
C ALA A 161 2.46 -16.70 -12.11
N ASP A 162 1.16 -16.99 -12.06
CA ASP A 162 0.19 -16.51 -13.06
C ASP A 162 0.10 -14.96 -13.13
N VAL A 163 0.13 -14.29 -11.98
CA VAL A 163 0.11 -12.81 -11.90
C VAL A 163 1.44 -12.24 -12.38
N GLU A 164 2.56 -12.84 -11.99
CA GLU A 164 3.91 -12.44 -12.41
C GLU A 164 4.05 -12.55 -13.94
N ASP A 165 3.67 -13.67 -14.52
CA ASP A 165 3.71 -13.89 -15.97
C ASP A 165 2.86 -12.85 -16.72
N ALA A 166 1.64 -12.61 -16.23
CA ALA A 166 0.72 -11.67 -16.88
C ALA A 166 1.21 -10.22 -16.79
N LEU A 167 1.77 -9.80 -15.65
CA LEU A 167 2.29 -8.43 -15.46
C LEU A 167 3.65 -8.23 -16.13
N SER A 168 4.51 -9.26 -16.22
CA SER A 168 5.85 -9.19 -16.83
C SER A 168 5.82 -8.82 -18.31
N ALA A 169 4.68 -8.96 -18.95
CA ALA A 169 4.48 -8.49 -20.33
C ALA A 169 4.61 -6.95 -20.47
N ARG A 170 4.45 -6.20 -19.37
CA ARG A 170 4.41 -4.72 -19.35
C ARG A 170 5.26 -4.07 -18.28
N LEU A 171 5.53 -4.77 -17.21
CA LEU A 171 6.31 -4.28 -16.06
C LEU A 171 7.57 -5.12 -15.92
N ALA A 172 8.69 -4.48 -15.66
CA ALA A 172 9.89 -5.20 -15.26
C ALA A 172 9.73 -5.63 -13.79
N LEU A 173 9.29 -6.87 -13.57
CA LEU A 173 9.09 -7.44 -12.24
C LEU A 173 10.31 -8.26 -11.81
N ARG A 174 10.65 -8.12 -10.53
CA ARG A 174 11.68 -8.94 -9.88
C ARG A 174 11.18 -9.38 -8.51
N ARG A 175 10.89 -10.67 -8.36
CA ARG A 175 10.47 -11.25 -7.08
C ARG A 175 11.54 -11.08 -6.02
N LEU A 176 11.13 -10.71 -4.81
CA LEU A 176 12.02 -10.59 -3.68
C LEU A 176 12.35 -11.98 -3.12
N ASN A 177 13.64 -12.24 -2.89
CA ASN A 177 14.05 -13.37 -2.09
C ASN A 177 13.79 -13.12 -0.60
N SER A 178 13.98 -14.10 0.26
CA SER A 178 13.70 -14.03 1.69
C SER A 178 14.38 -12.86 2.39
N ALA A 179 15.66 -12.60 2.08
CA ALA A 179 16.40 -11.48 2.67
C ALA A 179 15.87 -10.11 2.21
N ALA A 180 15.56 -9.97 0.91
CA ALA A 180 15.03 -8.76 0.34
C ALA A 180 13.61 -8.49 0.83
N LEU A 181 12.77 -9.53 0.97
CA LEU A 181 11.43 -9.44 1.53
C LEU A 181 11.46 -8.94 2.97
N LEU A 182 12.27 -9.55 3.85
CA LEU A 182 12.41 -9.11 5.23
C LEU A 182 12.95 -7.68 5.34
N THR A 183 13.91 -7.32 4.49
CA THR A 183 14.45 -5.95 4.43
C THR A 183 13.37 -4.96 4.00
N TYR A 184 12.54 -5.30 3.01
CA TYR A 184 11.40 -4.48 2.60
C TYR A 184 10.39 -4.27 3.74
N LEU A 185 9.93 -5.35 4.35
CA LEU A 185 8.99 -5.29 5.47
C LEU A 185 9.56 -4.49 6.64
N HIS A 186 10.81 -4.73 7.01
CA HIS A 186 11.50 -3.97 8.06
C HIS A 186 11.57 -2.48 7.74
N THR A 187 11.94 -2.12 6.51
CA THR A 187 11.99 -0.72 6.07
C THR A 187 10.61 -0.06 6.14
N CYS A 188 9.55 -0.77 5.73
CA CYS A 188 8.18 -0.27 5.81
C CYS A 188 7.72 0.01 7.24
N ILE A 189 8.16 -0.82 8.19
CA ILE A 189 7.77 -0.73 9.60
C ILE A 189 8.60 0.33 10.33
N THR A 190 9.92 0.33 10.15
CA THR A 190 10.84 1.11 10.98
C THR A 190 11.41 2.35 10.31
N GLY A 191 11.29 2.48 8.99
CA GLY A 191 12.00 3.49 8.19
C GLY A 191 13.51 3.22 8.03
N LEU A 192 14.06 2.18 8.70
CA LEU A 192 15.49 1.84 8.62
C LEU A 192 15.80 1.01 7.39
N ARG A 193 17.04 1.11 6.90
CA ARG A 193 17.44 0.57 5.58
C ARG A 193 18.48 -0.55 5.62
N HIS A 194 18.88 -0.97 6.82
CA HIS A 194 19.86 -2.04 6.91
C HIS A 194 19.25 -3.38 6.46
N PRO A 195 20.04 -4.22 5.76
CA PRO A 195 19.54 -5.50 5.28
C PRO A 195 19.26 -6.44 6.44
N ILE A 196 18.11 -7.11 6.38
CA ILE A 196 17.72 -8.15 7.34
C ILE A 196 18.08 -9.51 6.75
N ARG A 197 18.82 -10.31 7.51
CA ARG A 197 19.13 -11.70 7.15
C ARG A 197 18.02 -12.62 7.64
N PRO A 198 17.58 -13.59 6.82
CA PRO A 198 16.69 -14.64 7.29
C PRO A 198 17.28 -15.34 8.52
N PRO A 199 16.49 -15.56 9.58
CA PRO A 199 16.96 -16.27 10.76
C PRO A 199 17.29 -17.74 10.42
N GLY A 200 18.43 -18.23 10.93
CA GLY A 200 18.86 -19.63 10.71
C GLY A 200 18.10 -20.66 11.57
N ILE A 201 17.28 -20.18 12.50
CA ILE A 201 16.42 -20.98 13.38
C ILE A 201 14.98 -20.48 13.29
N PRO A 202 13.97 -21.31 13.54
CA PRO A 202 12.57 -20.87 13.58
C PRO A 202 12.36 -19.83 14.70
N VAL A 203 12.07 -18.59 14.30
CA VAL A 203 11.68 -17.50 15.21
C VAL A 203 10.50 -16.75 14.61
N TYR A 204 9.69 -16.13 15.44
CA TYR A 204 8.64 -15.25 14.95
C TYR A 204 9.25 -14.00 14.31
N LEU A 205 8.83 -13.72 13.08
CA LEU A 205 9.38 -12.62 12.29
C LEU A 205 9.00 -11.25 12.86
N ASP A 206 7.88 -11.12 13.55
CA ASP A 206 7.47 -9.91 14.23
C ASP A 206 8.54 -9.40 15.20
N ALA A 207 9.19 -10.30 15.97
CA ALA A 207 10.27 -9.96 16.87
C ALA A 207 11.55 -9.51 16.14
N VAL A 208 11.80 -10.05 14.94
CA VAL A 208 12.96 -9.67 14.10
C VAL A 208 12.71 -8.32 13.42
N LEU A 209 11.50 -8.12 12.92
CA LEU A 209 11.12 -6.91 12.17
C LEU A 209 10.89 -5.70 13.08
N ALA A 210 10.36 -5.92 14.29
CA ALA A 210 10.12 -4.87 15.30
C ALA A 210 11.38 -4.52 16.11
N SER A 211 12.49 -4.27 15.44
CA SER A 211 13.79 -3.99 16.10
C SER A 211 13.87 -2.61 16.76
N GLN A 212 12.83 -1.79 16.65
CA GLN A 212 12.77 -0.43 17.18
C GLN A 212 11.60 -0.26 18.14
N ASP A 213 11.78 0.58 19.15
CA ASP A 213 10.71 0.94 20.07
C ASP A 213 9.68 1.85 19.38
N LEU A 214 8.42 1.53 19.56
CA LEU A 214 7.30 2.37 19.13
C LEU A 214 6.81 3.21 20.32
N THR A 215 6.92 4.52 20.20
CA THR A 215 6.33 5.48 21.13
C THR A 215 5.06 6.05 20.48
N GLY A 216 3.91 5.76 21.07
CA GLY A 216 2.61 6.29 20.61
C GLY A 216 2.34 7.72 21.10
N GLY A 217 1.09 8.17 20.95
CA GLY A 217 0.61 9.49 21.38
C GLY A 217 0.53 10.50 20.22
N PHE A 218 0.43 11.78 20.56
CA PHE A 218 0.28 12.86 19.54
C PHE A 218 1.49 13.02 18.63
N GLN A 219 2.60 12.39 18.95
CA GLN A 219 3.87 12.48 18.21
C GLN A 219 4.51 11.10 18.14
N PRO A 220 3.94 10.20 17.33
CA PRO A 220 4.44 8.85 17.22
C PRO A 220 5.89 8.85 16.70
N ARG A 221 6.68 7.94 17.26
CA ARG A 221 8.07 7.70 16.89
C ARG A 221 8.36 6.23 16.81
N ILE A 222 9.20 5.87 15.86
CA ILE A 222 9.79 4.54 15.76
C ILE A 222 11.31 4.72 15.88
N GLY A 223 11.87 4.28 17.00
CA GLY A 223 13.25 4.55 17.35
C GLY A 223 13.55 6.05 17.35
N ALA A 224 14.48 6.50 16.52
CA ALA A 224 14.86 7.90 16.37
C ALA A 224 13.98 8.69 15.38
N LEU A 225 13.15 8.04 14.58
CA LEU A 225 12.36 8.69 13.55
C LEU A 225 10.99 9.11 14.05
N HIS A 226 10.64 10.36 13.84
CA HIS A 226 9.27 10.86 13.99
C HIS A 226 8.44 10.41 12.77
N LEU A 227 7.15 10.20 12.98
CA LEU A 227 6.22 9.69 11.99
C LEU A 227 5.05 10.66 11.80
N ARG A 228 4.62 10.88 10.56
CA ARG A 228 3.34 11.48 10.21
C ARG A 228 2.66 10.69 9.10
N VAL A 229 1.38 10.47 9.27
CA VAL A 229 0.53 9.77 8.30
C VAL A 229 -0.53 10.73 7.76
N LEU A 230 -0.66 10.76 6.44
CA LEU A 230 -1.77 11.43 5.77
C LEU A 230 -2.67 10.34 5.16
N GLY A 231 -3.92 10.29 5.61
CA GLY A 231 -4.95 9.44 5.03
C GLY A 231 -5.58 10.12 3.82
N ILE A 232 -5.75 9.38 2.73
CA ILE A 232 -6.39 9.85 1.51
C ILE A 232 -7.80 9.25 1.47
N SER A 233 -8.82 10.10 1.58
CA SER A 233 -10.23 9.69 1.61
C SER A 233 -11.02 10.11 0.36
N GLY A 234 -10.42 10.89 -0.52
CA GLY A 234 -11.03 11.34 -1.77
C GLY A 234 -10.00 11.44 -2.88
N PHE A 235 -10.43 11.20 -4.11
CA PHE A 235 -9.59 11.21 -5.30
C PHE A 235 -10.13 12.22 -6.30
N PRO A 236 -9.25 12.86 -7.13
CA PRO A 236 -9.71 13.72 -8.22
C PRO A 236 -10.54 12.91 -9.21
N MET A 237 -11.45 13.57 -9.92
CA MET A 237 -12.30 12.91 -10.91
C MET A 237 -11.50 12.31 -12.06
N ASP A 238 -10.43 13.00 -12.47
CA ASP A 238 -9.52 12.55 -13.52
C ASP A 238 -8.13 12.33 -12.95
N SER A 239 -7.49 11.24 -13.36
CA SER A 239 -6.12 10.91 -13.02
C SER A 239 -5.26 10.99 -14.27
N VAL A 240 -4.18 11.74 -14.18
CA VAL A 240 -3.19 11.87 -15.26
C VAL A 240 -1.84 11.34 -14.79
N PRO A 241 -0.97 10.86 -15.70
CA PRO A 241 0.40 10.52 -15.34
C PRO A 241 1.05 11.66 -14.57
N GLU A 242 1.91 11.32 -13.62
CA GLU A 242 2.66 12.29 -12.78
C GLU A 242 1.83 13.22 -11.87
N ILE A 243 0.53 12.99 -11.70
CA ILE A 243 -0.32 13.81 -10.81
C ILE A 243 0.27 13.96 -9.40
N LEU A 244 1.10 13.03 -8.95
CA LEU A 244 1.78 13.04 -7.66
C LEU A 244 3.24 13.54 -7.73
N SER A 245 3.71 14.05 -8.87
CA SER A 245 5.11 14.48 -9.05
C SER A 245 5.53 15.58 -8.08
N PHE A 246 4.58 16.40 -7.58
CA PHE A 246 4.83 17.40 -6.56
C PHE A 246 5.41 16.81 -5.25
N LEU A 247 5.11 15.55 -4.92
CA LEU A 247 5.69 14.87 -3.76
C LEU A 247 7.22 14.74 -3.86
N ASN A 248 7.77 14.74 -5.07
CA ASN A 248 9.21 14.68 -5.29
C ASN A 248 9.95 15.94 -4.79
N ARG A 249 9.24 17.03 -4.49
CA ARG A 249 9.81 18.26 -3.93
C ARG A 249 9.90 18.27 -2.42
N LEU A 250 9.25 17.31 -1.74
CA LEU A 250 9.30 17.25 -0.28
C LEU A 250 10.71 16.91 0.21
N PRO A 251 11.25 17.64 1.22
CA PRO A 251 12.60 17.42 1.74
C PRO A 251 12.65 16.32 2.81
N VAL A 252 11.84 15.27 2.68
CA VAL A 252 11.71 14.16 3.64
C VAL A 252 11.56 12.82 2.93
N GLU A 253 11.85 11.77 3.67
CA GLU A 253 11.55 10.40 3.27
C GLU A 253 10.04 10.15 3.37
N PHE A 254 9.51 9.38 2.43
CA PHE A 254 8.12 8.96 2.51
C PHE A 254 7.89 7.58 1.91
N ARG A 255 6.78 6.98 2.33
CA ARG A 255 6.14 5.84 1.69
C ARG A 255 4.73 6.25 1.23
N TRP A 256 4.47 6.19 -0.06
CA TRP A 256 3.14 6.24 -0.63
C TRP A 256 2.64 4.82 -0.76
N SER A 257 1.63 4.45 0.00
CA SER A 257 1.13 3.07 0.06
C SER A 257 -0.32 3.01 -0.41
N ASN A 258 -0.57 2.15 -1.39
CA ASN A 258 -1.90 1.82 -1.88
C ASN A 258 -2.22 0.39 -1.48
N ARG A 259 -3.41 0.17 -0.96
CA ARG A 259 -3.91 -1.15 -0.61
C ARG A 259 -5.25 -1.39 -1.31
N PHE A 260 -5.38 -2.53 -1.96
CA PHE A 260 -6.60 -2.95 -2.60
C PHE A 260 -6.99 -4.35 -2.13
N LEU A 261 -8.12 -4.46 -1.45
CA LEU A 261 -8.70 -5.73 -1.00
C LEU A 261 -9.74 -6.18 -2.02
N PHE A 262 -9.45 -7.27 -2.72
CA PHE A 262 -10.32 -7.79 -3.77
C PHE A 262 -11.60 -8.40 -3.20
N LEU A 263 -12.69 -8.26 -3.94
CA LEU A 263 -13.99 -8.87 -3.64
C LEU A 263 -14.39 -9.82 -4.77
N ASP A 264 -14.96 -10.96 -4.40
CA ASP A 264 -15.67 -11.79 -5.35
C ASP A 264 -16.91 -11.07 -5.89
N PRO A 265 -17.39 -11.37 -7.10
CA PRO A 265 -18.54 -10.71 -7.69
C PRO A 265 -19.75 -10.64 -6.76
N ALA A 266 -20.07 -11.75 -6.07
CA ALA A 266 -21.20 -11.79 -5.13
C ALA A 266 -20.98 -10.90 -3.89
N ALA A 267 -19.74 -10.78 -3.40
CA ALA A 267 -19.39 -9.88 -2.30
C ALA A 267 -19.42 -8.42 -2.75
N ALA A 268 -18.89 -8.14 -3.94
CA ALA A 268 -18.92 -6.82 -4.57
C ALA A 268 -20.35 -6.32 -4.77
N GLU A 269 -21.24 -7.15 -5.32
CA GLU A 269 -22.63 -6.82 -5.52
C GLU A 269 -23.34 -6.49 -4.19
N ARG A 270 -23.08 -7.28 -3.14
CA ARG A 270 -23.63 -7.01 -1.79
C ARG A 270 -23.12 -5.67 -1.24
N ALA A 271 -21.82 -5.39 -1.36
CA ALA A 271 -21.20 -4.16 -0.90
C ALA A 271 -21.75 -2.94 -1.66
N LEU A 272 -21.85 -3.02 -2.98
CA LEU A 272 -22.41 -1.95 -3.83
C LEU A 272 -23.89 -1.70 -3.51
N LYS A 273 -24.70 -2.75 -3.28
CA LYS A 273 -26.10 -2.59 -2.86
C LYS A 273 -26.24 -1.89 -1.52
N VAL A 274 -25.36 -2.18 -0.56
CA VAL A 274 -25.34 -1.47 0.74
C VAL A 274 -24.93 -0.01 0.54
N TYR A 275 -23.90 0.24 -0.26
CA TYR A 275 -23.43 1.59 -0.59
C TYR A 275 -24.55 2.41 -1.25
N ARG A 276 -25.20 1.88 -2.29
CA ARG A 276 -26.34 2.48 -2.97
C ARG A 276 -27.49 2.82 -2.00
N ARG A 277 -27.86 1.87 -1.12
CA ARG A 277 -28.92 2.08 -0.11
C ARG A 277 -28.58 3.22 0.84
N ASN A 278 -27.32 3.31 1.31
CA ASN A 278 -26.88 4.36 2.20
C ASN A 278 -26.93 5.75 1.54
N TRP A 279 -26.59 5.84 0.26
CA TRP A 279 -26.73 7.09 -0.52
C TRP A 279 -28.19 7.46 -0.76
N PHE A 280 -29.03 6.48 -1.06
CA PHE A 280 -30.48 6.70 -1.21
C PHE A 280 -31.12 7.22 0.09
N GLN A 281 -30.75 6.65 1.25
CA GLN A 281 -31.23 7.11 2.55
C GLN A 281 -30.75 8.52 2.90
N LYS A 282 -29.49 8.85 2.62
CA LYS A 282 -28.97 10.22 2.80
C LYS A 282 -29.72 11.23 1.93
N ARG A 283 -30.08 10.85 0.71
CA ARG A 283 -30.89 11.68 -0.19
C ARG A 283 -32.29 11.95 0.41
N HIS A 284 -32.95 10.94 0.96
CA HIS A 284 -34.27 11.11 1.57
C HIS A 284 -34.21 11.87 2.91
N GLY A 285 -33.17 11.68 3.72
CA GLY A 285 -32.96 12.44 4.95
C GLY A 285 -32.69 13.92 4.69
N LEU A 286 -31.91 14.25 3.67
CA LEU A 286 -31.68 15.64 3.24
C LEU A 286 -32.95 16.30 2.68
N LEU A 287 -33.75 15.57 1.91
CA LEU A 287 -35.04 16.07 1.41
C LEU A 287 -36.06 16.31 2.54
N GLY A 288 -36.02 15.52 3.62
CA GLY A 288 -36.82 15.72 4.82
C GLY A 288 -36.43 17.00 5.57
N LEU A 289 -35.14 17.21 5.78
CA LEU A 289 -34.58 18.40 6.42
C LEU A 289 -34.76 19.70 5.58
N LEU A 290 -34.72 19.56 4.24
CA LEU A 290 -34.95 20.69 3.33
C LEU A 290 -36.44 21.08 3.21
N LYS A 291 -37.39 20.17 3.52
CA LYS A 291 -38.80 20.50 3.61
C LYS A 291 -39.14 21.37 4.82
N GLU A 292 -38.35 21.28 5.90
CA GLU A 292 -38.50 22.11 7.10
C GLU A 292 -37.77 23.46 7.05
N SER A 293 -36.80 23.63 6.15
CA SER A 293 -36.01 24.85 6.01
C SER A 293 -36.25 25.50 4.65
N PHE A 294 -37.42 26.16 4.51
CA PHE A 294 -37.66 27.03 3.36
C PHE A 294 -36.77 28.25 3.44
N ASN A 295 -35.75 28.36 2.59
CA ASN A 295 -35.43 29.50 1.74
C ASN A 295 -34.02 29.42 1.15
N PHE A 296 -34.00 29.64 -0.19
CA PHE A 296 -32.89 30.09 -1.06
C PHE A 296 -31.73 29.16 -1.47
N GLY A 297 -31.71 28.87 -2.75
CA GLY A 297 -30.55 28.96 -3.68
C GLY A 297 -29.48 27.88 -3.68
N ALA A 298 -29.23 27.19 -2.57
CA ALA A 298 -28.12 26.24 -2.43
C ALA A 298 -28.48 24.76 -2.78
N VAL A 299 -29.72 24.52 -3.13
CA VAL A 299 -30.29 23.14 -3.24
C VAL A 299 -29.90 22.43 -4.54
N THR A 300 -29.47 23.19 -5.55
CA THR A 300 -29.26 22.66 -6.91
C THR A 300 -27.96 21.86 -7.05
N TRP A 301 -26.92 22.17 -6.29
CA TRP A 301 -25.60 21.50 -6.38
C TRP A 301 -25.57 20.16 -5.63
N ALA A 302 -26.05 20.14 -4.40
CA ALA A 302 -26.10 18.90 -3.59
C ALA A 302 -26.99 17.80 -4.21
N ASN A 303 -28.04 18.19 -4.97
CA ASN A 303 -28.95 17.26 -5.62
C ASN A 303 -28.34 16.62 -6.87
N LYS A 304 -27.45 17.32 -7.57
CA LYS A 304 -26.82 16.84 -8.80
C LYS A 304 -25.77 15.77 -8.47
N ASP A 305 -24.96 16.00 -7.45
CA ASP A 305 -23.93 15.04 -7.01
C ASP A 305 -24.54 13.74 -6.47
N ALA A 306 -25.65 13.83 -5.69
CA ALA A 306 -26.31 12.64 -5.17
C ALA A 306 -27.00 11.80 -6.27
N VAL A 307 -27.49 12.43 -7.34
CA VAL A 307 -28.06 11.73 -8.51
C VAL A 307 -26.94 11.06 -9.30
N THR A 308 -25.84 11.75 -9.56
CA THR A 308 -24.68 11.19 -10.28
C THR A 308 -24.09 10.01 -9.51
N MET A 309 -23.88 10.13 -8.20
CA MET A 309 -23.38 9.04 -7.36
C MET A 309 -24.30 7.82 -7.31
N ALA A 310 -25.63 8.01 -7.43
CA ALA A 310 -26.59 6.92 -7.50
C ALA A 310 -26.54 6.23 -8.86
N GLN A 311 -26.35 6.97 -9.95
CA GLN A 311 -26.18 6.43 -11.31
C GLN A 311 -24.87 5.65 -11.42
N ASP A 312 -23.76 6.22 -10.94
CA ASP A 312 -22.45 5.55 -10.89
C ASP A 312 -22.53 4.22 -10.13
N ALA A 313 -23.31 4.20 -9.01
CA ALA A 313 -23.51 2.97 -8.25
C ALA A 313 -24.35 1.91 -8.99
N ASP A 314 -25.34 2.33 -9.81
CA ASP A 314 -26.13 1.41 -10.64
C ASP A 314 -25.32 0.87 -11.81
N GLU A 315 -24.47 1.67 -12.45
CA GLU A 315 -23.51 1.25 -13.47
C GLU A 315 -22.50 0.26 -12.92
N ALA A 316 -21.92 0.56 -11.73
CA ALA A 316 -20.99 -0.31 -11.04
C ALA A 316 -21.61 -1.68 -10.67
N VAL A 317 -22.89 -1.73 -10.30
CA VAL A 317 -23.60 -3.01 -10.08
C VAL A 317 -23.74 -3.79 -11.38
N GLY A 318 -24.01 -3.11 -12.50
CA GLY A 318 -24.06 -3.71 -13.83
C GLY A 318 -22.72 -4.32 -14.25
N GLU A 319 -21.63 -3.57 -14.08
CA GLU A 319 -20.27 -4.03 -14.38
C GLU A 319 -19.80 -5.18 -13.47
N ALA A 320 -20.13 -5.14 -12.18
CA ALA A 320 -19.86 -6.24 -11.25
C ALA A 320 -20.58 -7.52 -11.68
N SER A 321 -21.84 -7.41 -12.11
CA SER A 321 -22.66 -8.52 -12.58
C SER A 321 -22.16 -9.08 -13.92
N ALA A 322 -21.61 -8.23 -14.79
CA ALA A 322 -21.02 -8.62 -16.07
C ALA A 322 -19.62 -9.23 -15.94
N HIS A 323 -19.01 -9.22 -14.77
CA HIS A 323 -17.65 -9.73 -14.47
C HIS A 323 -16.54 -9.04 -15.29
N THR A 324 -16.80 -7.83 -15.82
CA THR A 324 -15.86 -7.09 -16.67
C THR A 324 -14.76 -6.41 -15.86
N VAL A 325 -15.06 -6.01 -14.62
CA VAL A 325 -14.13 -5.36 -13.68
C VAL A 325 -14.17 -6.05 -12.32
N ARG A 326 -13.12 -5.85 -11.54
CA ARG A 326 -13.05 -6.28 -10.14
C ARG A 326 -13.26 -5.09 -9.21
N PHE A 327 -14.14 -5.28 -8.26
CA PHE A 327 -14.38 -4.33 -7.18
C PHE A 327 -13.63 -4.73 -5.92
N GLY A 328 -13.37 -3.76 -5.06
CA GLY A 328 -12.67 -4.00 -3.82
C GLY A 328 -12.69 -2.78 -2.92
N TYR A 329 -12.10 -2.94 -1.73
CA TYR A 329 -11.85 -1.81 -0.84
C TYR A 329 -10.46 -1.24 -1.12
N TYR A 330 -10.41 0.05 -1.41
CA TYR A 330 -9.17 0.76 -1.69
C TYR A 330 -8.83 1.71 -0.53
N THR A 331 -7.59 1.66 -0.10
CA THR A 331 -7.03 2.56 0.92
C THR A 331 -5.72 3.12 0.40
N CYS A 332 -5.50 4.40 0.62
CA CYS A 332 -4.27 5.07 0.23
C CYS A 332 -3.75 5.92 1.39
N THR A 333 -2.46 5.81 1.68
CA THR A 333 -1.81 6.55 2.77
C THR A 333 -0.44 7.06 2.33
N LEU A 334 -0.08 8.24 2.84
CA LEU A 334 1.26 8.80 2.72
C LEU A 334 1.89 8.84 4.12
N LEU A 335 2.95 8.06 4.32
CA LEU A 335 3.73 8.00 5.55
C LEU A 335 5.01 8.81 5.36
N LEU A 336 5.26 9.76 6.24
CA LEU A 336 6.45 10.61 6.25
C LEU A 336 7.30 10.25 7.46
N PHE A 337 8.62 10.20 7.26
CA PHE A 337 9.60 9.89 8.31
C PHE A 337 10.68 10.95 8.33
N ASP A 338 11.05 11.43 9.50
CA ASP A 338 12.22 12.31 9.69
C ASP A 338 12.72 12.27 11.14
N ALA A 339 14.03 12.40 11.34
CA ALA A 339 14.61 12.58 12.65
C ALA A 339 14.35 13.99 13.21
N ASP A 340 14.20 15.00 12.33
CA ASP A 340 13.84 16.37 12.70
C ASP A 340 12.32 16.55 12.64
N ARG A 341 11.75 16.79 13.82
CA ARG A 341 10.31 17.00 13.98
C ARG A 341 9.80 18.25 13.23
N GLY A 342 10.55 19.35 13.27
CA GLY A 342 10.12 20.62 12.64
C GLY A 342 10.04 20.47 11.13
N ARG A 343 11.02 19.81 10.52
CA ARG A 343 11.06 19.50 9.09
C ARG A 343 9.91 18.55 8.71
N LEU A 344 9.66 17.51 9.51
CA LEU A 344 8.54 16.58 9.29
C LEU A 344 7.17 17.28 9.31
N GLU A 345 6.92 18.13 10.32
CA GLU A 345 5.66 18.86 10.44
C GLU A 345 5.47 19.87 9.29
N GLY A 346 6.55 20.50 8.85
CA GLY A 346 6.54 21.38 7.68
C GLY A 346 6.20 20.62 6.40
N ALA A 347 6.86 19.47 6.19
CA ALA A 347 6.63 18.62 5.03
C ALA A 347 5.22 18.02 5.01
N ALA A 348 4.69 17.59 6.16
CA ALA A 348 3.33 17.04 6.26
C ALA A 348 2.27 18.11 5.88
N ARG A 349 2.42 19.34 6.36
CA ARG A 349 1.52 20.45 5.99
C ARG A 349 1.61 20.81 4.51
N GLU A 350 2.81 20.82 3.96
CA GLU A 350 3.00 21.10 2.53
C GLU A 350 2.41 19.97 1.69
N ALA A 351 2.66 18.70 2.04
CA ALA A 351 2.05 17.56 1.36
C ALA A 351 0.53 17.62 1.40
N LEU A 352 -0.08 17.93 2.55
CA LEU A 352 -1.52 18.07 2.70
C LEU A 352 -2.07 19.16 1.78
N LYS A 353 -1.45 20.34 1.78
CA LYS A 353 -1.83 21.47 0.94
C LYS A 353 -1.78 21.12 -0.55
N GLN A 354 -0.70 20.47 -0.97
CA GLN A 354 -0.52 20.08 -2.37
C GLN A 354 -1.52 18.99 -2.79
N LEU A 355 -1.74 17.98 -1.95
CA LEU A 355 -2.77 16.96 -2.21
C LEU A 355 -4.14 17.58 -2.40
N GLN A 356 -4.55 18.48 -1.49
CA GLN A 356 -5.84 19.17 -1.59
C GLN A 356 -5.92 20.07 -2.84
N HIS A 357 -4.82 20.75 -3.21
CA HIS A 357 -4.76 21.56 -4.43
C HIS A 357 -4.97 20.73 -5.70
N HIS A 358 -4.46 19.48 -5.71
CA HIS A 358 -4.64 18.54 -6.82
C HIS A 358 -5.95 17.72 -6.75
N GLY A 359 -6.90 18.11 -5.89
CA GLY A 359 -8.22 17.51 -5.83
C GLY A 359 -8.33 16.26 -4.97
N PHE A 360 -7.29 15.92 -4.22
CA PHE A 360 -7.37 14.81 -3.26
C PHE A 360 -8.05 15.27 -1.97
N GLY A 361 -8.96 14.47 -1.44
CA GLY A 361 -9.43 14.56 -0.07
C GLY A 361 -8.41 13.94 0.87
N ALA A 362 -7.61 14.77 1.53
CA ALA A 362 -6.53 14.30 2.40
C ALA A 362 -6.61 14.96 3.78
N ARG A 363 -6.15 14.25 4.82
CA ARG A 363 -6.01 14.78 6.18
C ARG A 363 -4.78 14.18 6.85
N ILE A 364 -4.18 14.91 7.79
CA ILE A 364 -3.18 14.35 8.70
C ILE A 364 -3.94 13.55 9.75
N GLU A 365 -3.58 12.28 9.91
CA GLU A 365 -4.23 11.39 10.86
C GLU A 365 -3.84 11.73 12.30
N GLU A 366 -4.79 11.57 13.23
CA GLU A 366 -4.55 11.74 14.65
C GLU A 366 -3.78 10.55 15.25
N ALA A 367 -3.27 10.70 16.45
CA ALA A 367 -2.33 9.77 17.07
C ALA A 367 -2.77 8.29 17.10
N MET A 368 -4.05 8.01 17.35
CA MET A 368 -4.58 6.64 17.37
C MET A 368 -4.65 6.05 15.96
N THR A 369 -5.15 6.82 15.02
CA THR A 369 -5.31 6.44 13.61
C THR A 369 -3.96 6.26 12.89
N GLN A 370 -2.90 6.96 13.32
CA GLN A 370 -1.55 6.76 12.79
C GLN A 370 -0.97 5.39 13.14
N LEU A 371 -1.25 4.89 14.34
CA LEU A 371 -0.84 3.55 14.75
C LEU A 371 -1.66 2.46 14.05
N GLU A 372 -2.95 2.72 13.87
CA GLU A 372 -3.84 1.85 13.09
C GLU A 372 -3.41 1.80 11.63
N ALA A 373 -3.03 2.92 11.02
CA ALA A 373 -2.51 2.95 9.66
C ALA A 373 -1.19 2.18 9.48
N LEU A 374 -0.32 2.14 10.51
CA LEU A 374 0.85 1.27 10.52
C LEU A 374 0.45 -0.21 10.65
N ALA A 375 -0.55 -0.50 11.49
CA ALA A 375 -1.06 -1.85 11.69
C ALA A 375 -1.96 -2.30 10.51
N GLU A 376 -2.67 -1.38 9.85
CA GLU A 376 -3.47 -1.68 8.65
C GLU A 376 -2.65 -2.07 7.43
N LEU A 377 -1.34 -1.85 7.45
CA LEU A 377 -0.43 -2.43 6.46
C LEU A 377 -0.33 -3.96 6.59
N ASP A 378 -0.87 -4.51 7.67
CA ASP A 378 -0.82 -5.93 8.03
C ASP A 378 -2.18 -6.65 7.92
N TYR A 379 -3.24 -6.01 7.41
CA TYR A 379 -4.58 -6.64 7.23
C TYR A 379 -4.93 -6.82 5.77
#